data_bc8a7268807260fcfe322680582d77b3
#
_entry.id   bc8a7268807260fcfe322680582d77b3
#
_cell.length_a   1.000
_cell.length_b   1.000
_cell.length_c   1.000
_cell.angle_alpha   90.00
_cell.angle_beta   90.00
_cell.angle_gamma   90.00
#
_symmetry.space_group_name_H-M   'P 1'
#
loop_
_entity.id
_entity.type
_entity.pdbx_description
1 polymer ?
#
loop_
_entity_poly.entity_id
_entity_poly.type
_entity_poly.pdbx_seq_one_letter_code
_entity_poly.pdbx_strand_id
1 'polypeptide(L)'
;ALRDYYKKWYGPDNQAIIVVGDIDVDKIEDKIKALWADVPARENRGERPLYSVNDNIEPIVAIVRDKEAQNTRIELEFKKGKLPKEFRGTDAAYVQAGMLDLICDMLNNRFQELSVDPNATFVGAGSFYGETVKEKDAFTAVYIAKQGQETQAYKDLLTQLEKMRRYGFTTSELERVKKEWLSHYEKAYNERGTVRNISRAQECIRHYLDGAPMTGEEWEYNMMQQILPMVNVDMLNQVAQQLVTDENLIIAFQAPIEAVLPNEAESVELLAAVKNEEIEAPVEEAIRENLVEVTPKAGKIKKVTTNEELGTTEWTLSNGVRVVIKPTEFKQDEILFSAFSKGGQSLV
;
A
#
# COMPACT_ATOMS: atom_id res chain seq x y z
N ALA A 1 -25.59 13.29 -27.37
CA ALA A 1 -25.01 12.32 -26.40
C ALA A 1 -24.07 12.98 -25.41
N LEU A 2 -22.85 13.51 -25.79
CA LEU A 2 -21.87 14.09 -24.85
C LEU A 2 -22.40 15.31 -24.08
N ARG A 3 -23.07 16.24 -24.78
CA ARG A 3 -23.67 17.43 -24.12
C ARG A 3 -24.77 17.03 -23.14
N ASP A 4 -25.56 16.01 -23.47
CA ASP A 4 -26.66 15.53 -22.62
C ASP A 4 -26.11 14.82 -21.38
N TYR A 5 -25.02 14.01 -21.57
CA TYR A 5 -24.27 13.39 -20.48
C TYR A 5 -23.72 14.46 -19.53
N TYR A 6 -23.03 15.48 -20.07
CA TYR A 6 -22.48 16.58 -19.26
C TYR A 6 -23.57 17.30 -18.47
N LYS A 7 -24.66 17.73 -19.13
CA LYS A 7 -25.79 18.40 -18.47
C LYS A 7 -26.45 17.52 -17.41
N LYS A 8 -26.47 16.20 -17.61
CA LYS A 8 -27.06 15.27 -16.66
C LYS A 8 -26.21 15.06 -15.41
N TRP A 9 -24.89 15.00 -15.54
CA TRP A 9 -24.01 14.54 -14.46
C TRP A 9 -23.15 15.64 -13.81
N TYR A 10 -22.84 16.72 -14.54
CA TYR A 10 -21.98 17.80 -14.06
C TYR A 10 -22.82 18.98 -13.56
N GLY A 11 -23.57 18.77 -12.50
CA GLY A 11 -24.34 19.84 -11.86
C GLY A 11 -23.82 20.15 -10.47
N PRO A 12 -24.16 21.33 -9.90
CA PRO A 12 -23.66 21.77 -8.60
C PRO A 12 -24.02 20.83 -7.46
N ASP A 13 -25.08 20.06 -7.59
CA ASP A 13 -25.53 19.06 -6.64
C ASP A 13 -24.66 17.77 -6.60
N ASN A 14 -23.78 17.58 -7.60
CA ASN A 14 -22.80 16.48 -7.68
C ASN A 14 -21.35 16.96 -7.52
N GLN A 15 -21.14 18.21 -7.09
CA GLN A 15 -19.82 18.80 -6.98
C GLN A 15 -19.56 19.25 -5.55
N ALA A 16 -18.30 19.19 -5.15
CA ALA A 16 -17.80 19.83 -3.95
C ALA A 16 -16.62 20.72 -4.31
N ILE A 17 -16.52 21.85 -3.63
CA ILE A 17 -15.37 22.75 -3.72
C ILE A 17 -14.57 22.57 -2.44
N ILE A 18 -13.33 22.16 -2.58
CA ILE A 18 -12.42 21.95 -1.45
C ILE A 18 -11.24 22.89 -1.62
N VAL A 19 -11.03 23.75 -0.63
CA VAL A 19 -9.93 24.71 -0.61
C VAL A 19 -9.14 24.51 0.68
N VAL A 20 -7.85 24.24 0.55
CA VAL A 20 -6.94 23.99 1.67
C VAL A 20 -5.69 24.87 1.52
N GLY A 21 -5.35 25.61 2.55
CA GLY A 21 -4.19 26.51 2.55
C GLY A 21 -4.21 27.47 3.72
N ASP A 22 -3.25 28.38 3.74
CA ASP A 22 -3.22 29.53 4.65
C ASP A 22 -4.18 30.59 4.12
N ILE A 23 -5.46 30.47 4.49
CA ILE A 23 -6.57 31.27 3.96
C ILE A 23 -7.47 31.78 5.08
N ASP A 24 -8.12 32.90 4.82
CA ASP A 24 -9.24 33.38 5.60
C ASP A 24 -10.52 32.66 5.10
N VAL A 25 -11.04 31.74 5.93
CA VAL A 25 -12.14 30.82 5.55
C VAL A 25 -13.39 31.64 5.16
N ASP A 26 -13.76 32.67 5.92
CA ASP A 26 -14.96 33.45 5.69
C ASP A 26 -14.88 34.19 4.34
N LYS A 27 -13.72 34.82 4.05
CA LYS A 27 -13.50 35.49 2.76
C LYS A 27 -13.51 34.53 1.57
N ILE A 28 -12.99 33.33 1.73
CA ILE A 28 -13.02 32.34 0.66
C ILE A 28 -14.43 31.80 0.46
N GLU A 29 -15.17 31.53 1.54
CA GLU A 29 -16.59 31.16 1.46
C GLU A 29 -17.41 32.20 0.71
N ASP A 30 -17.25 33.49 1.05
CA ASP A 30 -17.95 34.59 0.36
C ASP A 30 -17.58 34.65 -1.12
N LYS A 31 -16.31 34.47 -1.47
CA LYS A 31 -15.88 34.43 -2.87
C LYS A 31 -16.47 33.23 -3.62
N ILE A 32 -16.52 32.05 -3.00
CA ILE A 32 -17.13 30.85 -3.59
C ILE A 32 -18.62 31.11 -3.84
N LYS A 33 -19.35 31.64 -2.85
CA LYS A 33 -20.76 31.99 -2.99
C LYS A 33 -21.00 33.00 -4.12
N ALA A 34 -20.17 34.06 -4.21
CA ALA A 34 -20.27 35.04 -5.26
C ALA A 34 -19.97 34.50 -6.67
N LEU A 35 -18.92 33.70 -6.81
CA LEU A 35 -18.50 33.12 -8.10
C LEU A 35 -19.48 32.08 -8.65
N TRP A 36 -20.18 31.35 -7.76
CA TRP A 36 -21.09 30.28 -8.14
C TRP A 36 -22.56 30.62 -7.99
N ALA A 37 -22.87 31.87 -7.61
CA ALA A 37 -24.26 32.38 -7.42
C ALA A 37 -25.14 32.15 -8.65
N ASP A 38 -24.58 32.34 -9.84
CA ASP A 38 -25.31 32.26 -11.12
C ASP A 38 -25.35 30.84 -11.71
N VAL A 39 -24.78 29.85 -11.04
CA VAL A 39 -24.83 28.46 -11.52
C VAL A 39 -26.21 27.90 -11.20
N PRO A 40 -27.03 27.57 -12.21
CA PRO A 40 -28.40 27.12 -11.98
C PRO A 40 -28.42 25.71 -11.36
N ALA A 41 -29.32 25.50 -10.40
CA ALA A 41 -29.64 24.17 -9.93
C ALA A 41 -30.22 23.34 -11.09
N ARG A 42 -29.93 22.03 -11.10
CA ARG A 42 -30.50 21.14 -12.12
C ARG A 42 -31.99 20.91 -11.84
N GLU A 43 -32.80 21.06 -12.86
CA GLU A 43 -34.25 20.80 -12.77
C GLU A 43 -34.57 19.29 -12.66
N ASN A 44 -33.77 18.44 -13.31
CA ASN A 44 -33.94 16.98 -13.33
C ASN A 44 -32.70 16.28 -12.78
N ARG A 45 -32.60 16.23 -11.46
CA ARG A 45 -31.60 15.41 -10.79
C ARG A 45 -31.94 13.92 -10.99
N GLY A 46 -31.22 13.25 -11.90
CA GLY A 46 -31.29 11.80 -12.01
C GLY A 46 -30.64 11.14 -10.80
N GLU A 47 -31.26 10.09 -10.27
CA GLU A 47 -30.55 9.22 -9.32
C GLU A 47 -29.36 8.58 -10.00
N ARG A 48 -28.22 8.54 -9.30
CA ARG A 48 -27.03 7.86 -9.79
C ARG A 48 -27.25 6.37 -9.70
N PRO A 49 -27.36 5.66 -10.83
CA PRO A 49 -27.60 4.23 -10.78
C PRO A 49 -26.38 3.52 -10.17
N LEU A 50 -26.63 2.69 -9.19
CA LEU A 50 -25.66 1.73 -8.68
C LEU A 50 -25.87 0.42 -9.43
N TYR A 51 -24.82 -0.07 -10.09
CA TYR A 51 -24.85 -1.34 -10.80
C TYR A 51 -24.20 -2.38 -9.90
N SER A 52 -24.99 -3.40 -9.53
CA SER A 52 -24.46 -4.53 -8.76
C SER A 52 -23.51 -5.37 -9.58
N VAL A 53 -22.43 -5.78 -8.95
CA VAL A 53 -21.52 -6.81 -9.50
C VAL A 53 -21.85 -8.13 -8.85
N ASN A 54 -22.26 -9.10 -9.67
CA ASN A 54 -22.68 -10.41 -9.20
C ASN A 54 -21.49 -11.18 -8.60
N ASP A 55 -21.81 -12.00 -7.61
CA ASP A 55 -20.90 -13.02 -7.13
C ASP A 55 -20.71 -14.13 -8.18
N ASN A 56 -19.57 -14.79 -8.16
CA ASN A 56 -19.29 -15.95 -9.00
C ASN A 56 -18.83 -17.13 -8.14
N ILE A 57 -19.28 -18.31 -8.49
CA ILE A 57 -18.88 -19.58 -7.83
C ILE A 57 -17.55 -20.04 -8.44
N GLU A 58 -17.53 -20.12 -9.78
CA GLU A 58 -16.32 -20.51 -10.52
C GLU A 58 -15.42 -19.29 -10.75
N PRO A 59 -14.08 -19.46 -10.77
CA PRO A 59 -13.16 -18.39 -11.10
C PRO A 59 -13.44 -17.80 -12.49
N ILE A 60 -13.37 -16.47 -12.58
CA ILE A 60 -13.44 -15.76 -13.87
C ILE A 60 -12.00 -15.53 -14.32
N VAL A 61 -11.63 -16.03 -15.49
CA VAL A 61 -10.31 -15.80 -16.07
C VAL A 61 -10.39 -14.78 -17.20
N ALA A 62 -9.60 -13.72 -17.10
CA ALA A 62 -9.53 -12.65 -18.09
C ALA A 62 -8.09 -12.53 -18.63
N ILE A 63 -7.91 -12.70 -19.93
CA ILE A 63 -6.60 -12.59 -20.59
C ILE A 63 -6.64 -11.44 -21.60
N VAL A 64 -5.93 -10.36 -21.26
CA VAL A 64 -5.82 -9.16 -22.10
C VAL A 64 -4.41 -9.07 -22.67
N ARG A 65 -4.30 -8.94 -23.98
CA ARG A 65 -3.03 -8.77 -24.66
C ARG A 65 -2.96 -7.39 -25.32
N ASP A 66 -1.87 -6.69 -25.05
CA ASP A 66 -1.64 -5.36 -25.61
C ASP A 66 -0.23 -5.26 -26.21
N LYS A 67 -0.13 -4.70 -27.41
CA LYS A 67 1.16 -4.44 -28.08
C LYS A 67 2.02 -3.41 -27.35
N GLU A 68 1.43 -2.57 -26.50
CA GLU A 68 2.13 -1.53 -25.76
C GLU A 68 2.52 -2.00 -24.35
N ALA A 69 2.01 -3.16 -23.90
CA ALA A 69 2.43 -3.75 -22.64
C ALA A 69 3.89 -4.20 -22.69
N GLN A 70 4.68 -3.83 -21.70
CA GLN A 70 6.10 -4.19 -21.60
C GLN A 70 6.33 -5.42 -20.71
N ASN A 71 5.44 -5.65 -19.77
CA ASN A 71 5.52 -6.72 -18.78
C ASN A 71 4.18 -7.43 -18.69
N THR A 72 4.21 -8.66 -18.22
CA THR A 72 2.99 -9.39 -17.84
C THR A 72 2.63 -9.09 -16.41
N ARG A 73 1.46 -8.48 -16.22
CA ARG A 73 0.81 -8.31 -14.91
C ARG A 73 -0.16 -9.46 -14.69
N ILE A 74 0.02 -10.15 -13.59
CA ILE A 74 -0.85 -11.23 -13.11
C ILE A 74 -1.56 -10.69 -11.87
N GLU A 75 -2.87 -10.76 -11.86
CA GLU A 75 -3.69 -10.24 -10.76
C GLU A 75 -4.71 -11.28 -10.32
N LEU A 76 -4.77 -11.50 -9.03
CA LEU A 76 -5.76 -12.35 -8.37
C LEU A 76 -6.60 -11.46 -7.47
N GLU A 77 -7.87 -11.30 -7.80
CA GLU A 77 -8.81 -10.43 -7.10
C GLU A 77 -9.93 -11.26 -6.48
N PHE A 78 -10.07 -11.16 -5.16
CA PHE A 78 -11.11 -11.84 -4.39
C PHE A 78 -12.17 -10.81 -3.97
N LYS A 79 -13.27 -10.75 -4.69
CA LYS A 79 -14.37 -9.80 -4.41
C LYS A 79 -14.98 -10.04 -3.03
N LYS A 80 -15.24 -8.95 -2.33
CA LYS A 80 -15.84 -8.92 -0.99
C LYS A 80 -17.02 -7.97 -0.94
N GLY A 81 -17.91 -8.20 0.01
CA GLY A 81 -18.97 -7.25 0.30
C GLY A 81 -18.40 -5.95 0.86
N LYS A 82 -18.95 -4.84 0.43
CA LYS A 82 -18.55 -3.52 0.92
C LYS A 82 -19.25 -3.20 2.24
N LEU A 83 -18.52 -2.58 3.17
CA LEU A 83 -19.10 -2.09 4.41
C LEU A 83 -20.17 -1.03 4.10
N PRO A 84 -21.40 -1.12 4.65
CA PRO A 84 -22.43 -0.10 4.47
C PRO A 84 -21.93 1.30 4.85
N LYS A 85 -22.38 2.32 4.11
CA LYS A 85 -21.84 3.68 4.22
C LYS A 85 -21.94 4.25 5.63
N GLU A 86 -23.03 3.94 6.33
CA GLU A 86 -23.31 4.37 7.70
C GLU A 86 -22.32 3.86 8.76
N PHE A 87 -21.59 2.78 8.45
CA PHE A 87 -20.58 2.23 9.36
C PHE A 87 -19.14 2.65 9.03
N ARG A 88 -18.87 3.22 7.85
CA ARG A 88 -17.51 3.52 7.39
C ARG A 88 -16.78 4.58 8.21
N GLY A 89 -17.51 5.49 8.83
CA GLY A 89 -16.96 6.54 9.70
C GLY A 89 -16.81 6.15 11.16
N THR A 90 -16.84 4.85 11.51
CA THR A 90 -16.73 4.37 12.88
C THR A 90 -15.31 3.90 13.23
N ASP A 91 -14.94 3.96 14.53
CA ASP A 91 -13.68 3.42 15.02
C ASP A 91 -13.52 1.93 14.68
N ALA A 92 -14.61 1.17 14.76
CA ALA A 92 -14.60 -0.25 14.40
C ALA A 92 -14.23 -0.49 12.93
N ALA A 93 -14.75 0.34 12.02
CA ALA A 93 -14.40 0.27 10.61
C ALA A 93 -12.93 0.65 10.36
N TYR A 94 -12.42 1.65 11.07
CA TYR A 94 -11.02 2.05 11.01
C TYR A 94 -10.09 0.91 11.48
N VAL A 95 -10.42 0.29 12.61
CA VAL A 95 -9.67 -0.87 13.12
C VAL A 95 -9.72 -2.05 12.16
N GLN A 96 -10.89 -2.35 11.59
CA GLN A 96 -11.05 -3.43 10.62
C GLN A 96 -10.20 -3.16 9.37
N ALA A 97 -10.21 -1.95 8.84
CA ALA A 97 -9.36 -1.57 7.71
C ALA A 97 -7.87 -1.72 8.06
N GLY A 98 -7.45 -1.25 9.24
CA GLY A 98 -6.08 -1.43 9.73
C GLY A 98 -5.67 -2.90 9.85
N MET A 99 -6.56 -3.81 10.27
CA MET A 99 -6.26 -5.25 10.31
C MET A 99 -6.05 -5.83 8.90
N LEU A 100 -6.84 -5.39 7.91
CA LEU A 100 -6.68 -5.81 6.52
C LEU A 100 -5.37 -5.27 5.91
N ASP A 101 -5.02 -4.04 6.22
CA ASP A 101 -3.77 -3.43 5.78
C ASP A 101 -2.55 -4.12 6.43
N LEU A 102 -2.60 -4.47 7.73
CA LEU A 102 -1.55 -5.27 8.39
C LEU A 102 -1.33 -6.62 7.69
N ILE A 103 -2.40 -7.30 7.30
CA ILE A 103 -2.33 -8.58 6.56
C ILE A 103 -1.64 -8.35 5.20
N CYS A 104 -2.04 -7.31 4.48
CA CYS A 104 -1.43 -6.97 3.20
C CYS A 104 0.06 -6.63 3.36
N ASP A 105 0.44 -5.86 4.39
CA ASP A 105 1.84 -5.50 4.63
C ASP A 105 2.70 -6.70 5.01
N MET A 106 2.19 -7.63 5.83
CA MET A 106 2.91 -8.88 6.11
C MET A 106 3.13 -9.72 4.83
N LEU A 107 2.11 -9.79 3.95
CA LEU A 107 2.25 -10.48 2.66
C LEU A 107 3.21 -9.74 1.72
N ASN A 108 3.16 -8.41 1.70
CA ASN A 108 4.08 -7.58 0.92
C ASN A 108 5.52 -7.74 1.38
N ASN A 109 5.77 -7.89 2.68
CA ASN A 109 7.10 -8.19 3.23
C ASN A 109 7.60 -9.56 2.75
N ARG A 110 6.75 -10.61 2.72
CA ARG A 110 7.10 -11.89 2.10
C ARG A 110 7.45 -11.75 0.61
N PHE A 111 6.66 -10.98 -0.13
CA PHE A 111 6.95 -10.70 -1.54
C PHE A 111 8.28 -9.98 -1.72
N GLN A 112 8.59 -9.02 -0.85
CA GLN A 112 9.87 -8.31 -0.86
C GLN A 112 11.05 -9.27 -0.58
N GLU A 113 10.92 -10.17 0.39
CA GLU A 113 11.93 -11.19 0.69
C GLU A 113 12.15 -12.14 -0.50
N LEU A 114 11.08 -12.58 -1.14
CA LEU A 114 11.16 -13.41 -2.34
C LEU A 114 11.79 -12.68 -3.53
N SER A 115 11.59 -11.36 -3.64
CA SER A 115 12.08 -10.57 -4.79
C SER A 115 13.60 -10.49 -4.86
N VAL A 116 14.31 -10.68 -3.74
CA VAL A 116 15.77 -10.66 -3.70
C VAL A 116 16.42 -11.99 -4.11
N ASP A 117 15.62 -13.07 -4.25
CA ASP A 117 16.12 -14.33 -4.79
C ASP A 117 16.45 -14.16 -6.29
N PRO A 118 17.66 -14.52 -6.74
CA PRO A 118 18.02 -14.50 -8.16
C PRO A 118 17.07 -15.32 -9.04
N ASN A 119 16.43 -16.35 -8.49
CA ASN A 119 15.48 -17.23 -9.18
C ASN A 119 14.03 -16.72 -9.10
N ALA A 120 13.77 -15.58 -8.45
CA ALA A 120 12.42 -15.00 -8.42
C ALA A 120 11.83 -14.89 -9.83
N THR A 121 10.58 -15.28 -9.98
CA THR A 121 9.87 -15.30 -11.28
C THR A 121 9.22 -13.98 -11.63
N PHE A 122 9.29 -13.00 -10.75
CA PHE A 122 8.69 -11.67 -10.87
C PHE A 122 9.73 -10.58 -10.61
N VAL A 123 9.45 -9.36 -11.08
CA VAL A 123 10.24 -8.15 -10.87
C VAL A 123 9.55 -7.17 -9.92
N GLY A 124 8.30 -7.39 -9.64
CA GLY A 124 7.50 -6.60 -8.70
C GLY A 124 6.30 -7.39 -8.24
N ALA A 125 5.90 -7.14 -7.00
CA ALA A 125 4.76 -7.80 -6.38
C ALA A 125 4.09 -6.87 -5.38
N GLY A 126 2.83 -7.12 -5.08
CA GLY A 126 2.11 -6.38 -4.05
C GLY A 126 0.75 -6.99 -3.76
N SER A 127 0.22 -6.67 -2.60
CA SER A 127 -1.16 -6.98 -2.22
C SER A 127 -1.80 -5.77 -1.54
N PHE A 128 -3.10 -5.65 -1.67
CA PHE A 128 -3.87 -4.58 -1.07
C PHE A 128 -5.34 -5.01 -0.90
N TYR A 129 -6.03 -4.34 -0.01
CA TYR A 129 -7.47 -4.44 0.16
C TYR A 129 -8.12 -3.08 -0.11
N GLY A 130 -9.18 -3.04 -0.90
CA GLY A 130 -9.87 -1.78 -1.18
C GLY A 130 -11.01 -1.88 -2.16
N GLU A 131 -11.55 -0.73 -2.52
CA GLU A 131 -12.62 -0.62 -3.50
C GLU A 131 -12.13 -1.04 -4.89
N THR A 132 -12.74 -2.08 -5.46
CA THR A 132 -12.55 -2.43 -6.87
C THR A 132 -13.62 -1.78 -7.75
N VAL A 133 -14.85 -1.76 -7.26
CA VAL A 133 -15.97 -1.01 -7.85
C VAL A 133 -16.84 -0.44 -6.72
N LYS A 134 -17.73 0.52 -7.03
CA LYS A 134 -18.54 1.19 -6.01
C LYS A 134 -19.30 0.25 -5.06
N GLU A 135 -19.69 -0.94 -5.51
CA GLU A 135 -20.48 -1.91 -4.75
C GLU A 135 -19.67 -3.06 -4.14
N LYS A 136 -18.38 -3.17 -4.50
CA LYS A 136 -17.52 -4.25 -4.03
C LYS A 136 -16.15 -3.74 -3.62
N ASP A 137 -15.68 -4.25 -2.51
CA ASP A 137 -14.26 -4.25 -2.17
C ASP A 137 -13.62 -5.55 -2.67
N ALA A 138 -12.30 -5.60 -2.71
CA ALA A 138 -11.55 -6.81 -3.01
C ALA A 138 -10.25 -6.88 -2.22
N PHE A 139 -9.84 -8.09 -1.91
CA PHE A 139 -8.46 -8.40 -1.63
C PHE A 139 -7.79 -8.74 -2.96
N THR A 140 -6.72 -8.05 -3.26
CA THR A 140 -6.00 -8.17 -4.55
C THR A 140 -4.54 -8.47 -4.32
N ALA A 141 -4.01 -9.46 -5.04
CA ALA A 141 -2.58 -9.77 -5.08
C ALA A 141 -2.08 -9.73 -6.52
N VAL A 142 -0.89 -9.13 -6.72
CA VAL A 142 -0.35 -8.82 -8.04
C VAL A 142 1.10 -9.24 -8.13
N TYR A 143 1.46 -9.88 -9.26
CA TYR A 143 2.84 -10.08 -9.68
C TYR A 143 3.08 -9.43 -11.04
N ILE A 144 4.25 -8.83 -11.20
CA ILE A 144 4.80 -8.43 -12.50
C ILE A 144 5.82 -9.50 -12.89
N ALA A 145 5.45 -10.40 -13.76
CA ALA A 145 6.25 -11.55 -14.14
C ALA A 145 7.51 -11.15 -14.92
N LYS A 146 8.59 -11.89 -14.73
CA LYS A 146 9.75 -11.85 -15.62
C LYS A 146 9.36 -12.46 -16.96
N GLN A 147 9.88 -11.90 -18.04
CA GLN A 147 9.61 -12.39 -19.39
C GLN A 147 10.03 -13.86 -19.54
N GLY A 148 9.14 -14.68 -20.09
CA GLY A 148 9.31 -16.11 -20.26
C GLY A 148 9.08 -16.96 -19.01
N GLN A 149 8.68 -16.35 -17.89
CA GLN A 149 8.36 -17.04 -16.63
C GLN A 149 6.91 -16.83 -16.17
N GLU A 150 6.05 -16.37 -17.05
CA GLU A 150 4.69 -15.92 -16.73
C GLU A 150 3.86 -17.02 -16.05
N THR A 151 3.88 -18.24 -16.58
CA THR A 151 3.15 -19.37 -15.99
C THR A 151 3.71 -19.77 -14.62
N GLN A 152 5.04 -19.74 -14.44
CA GLN A 152 5.65 -20.03 -13.16
C GLN A 152 5.36 -18.92 -12.14
N ALA A 153 5.41 -17.65 -12.55
CA ALA A 153 5.04 -16.53 -11.69
C ALA A 153 3.58 -16.61 -11.22
N TYR A 154 2.67 -17.04 -12.09
CA TYR A 154 1.29 -17.28 -11.70
C TYR A 154 1.19 -18.41 -10.66
N LYS A 155 1.88 -19.52 -10.87
CA LYS A 155 1.93 -20.63 -9.91
C LYS A 155 2.52 -20.20 -8.57
N ASP A 156 3.60 -19.41 -8.59
CA ASP A 156 4.25 -18.90 -7.38
C ASP A 156 3.31 -17.96 -6.60
N LEU A 157 2.58 -17.07 -7.29
CA LEU A 157 1.59 -16.21 -6.64
C LEU A 157 0.48 -17.03 -5.99
N LEU A 158 -0.07 -18.04 -6.69
CA LEU A 158 -1.05 -18.96 -6.13
C LEU A 158 -0.51 -19.68 -4.89
N THR A 159 0.75 -20.13 -4.93
CA THR A 159 1.41 -20.81 -3.81
C THR A 159 1.54 -19.91 -2.58
N GLN A 160 1.90 -18.63 -2.77
CA GLN A 160 1.98 -17.68 -1.64
C GLN A 160 0.61 -17.39 -1.02
N LEU A 161 -0.43 -17.24 -1.84
CA LEU A 161 -1.79 -17.05 -1.34
C LEU A 161 -2.33 -18.29 -0.63
N GLU A 162 -2.06 -19.48 -1.18
CA GLU A 162 -2.44 -20.74 -0.54
C GLU A 162 -1.68 -20.97 0.77
N LYS A 163 -0.39 -20.59 0.83
CA LYS A 163 0.41 -20.59 2.06
C LYS A 163 -0.21 -19.68 3.13
N MET A 164 -0.61 -18.46 2.75
CA MET A 164 -1.33 -17.55 3.64
C MET A 164 -2.67 -18.14 4.09
N ARG A 165 -3.44 -18.74 3.19
CA ARG A 165 -4.73 -19.35 3.51
C ARG A 165 -4.62 -20.51 4.49
N ARG A 166 -3.60 -21.39 4.34
CA ARG A 166 -3.42 -22.59 5.18
C ARG A 166 -2.81 -22.27 6.54
N TYR A 167 -1.80 -21.43 6.55
CA TYR A 167 -0.93 -21.27 7.72
C TYR A 167 -0.93 -19.86 8.30
N GLY A 168 -1.46 -18.87 7.56
CA GLY A 168 -1.42 -17.47 7.98
C GLY A 168 0.01 -16.93 8.05
N PHE A 169 0.26 -16.15 9.09
CA PHE A 169 1.50 -15.46 9.39
C PHE A 169 2.05 -15.89 10.74
N THR A 170 3.34 -15.63 10.97
CA THR A 170 4.03 -15.88 12.24
C THR A 170 3.94 -14.67 13.17
N THR A 171 4.23 -14.88 14.46
CA THR A 171 4.30 -13.78 15.42
C THR A 171 5.42 -12.79 15.08
N SER A 172 6.56 -13.28 14.59
CA SER A 172 7.68 -12.42 14.20
C SER A 172 7.35 -11.50 13.02
N GLU A 173 6.59 -11.99 12.01
CA GLU A 173 6.11 -11.15 10.90
C GLU A 173 5.20 -10.03 11.41
N LEU A 174 4.24 -10.36 12.27
CA LEU A 174 3.35 -9.36 12.86
C LEU A 174 4.11 -8.31 13.69
N GLU A 175 5.00 -8.74 14.59
CA GLU A 175 5.73 -7.81 15.45
C GLU A 175 6.67 -6.88 14.65
N ARG A 176 7.17 -7.33 13.50
CA ARG A 176 7.93 -6.48 12.56
C ARG A 176 7.04 -5.37 12.01
N VAL A 177 5.89 -5.71 11.43
CA VAL A 177 4.97 -4.73 10.83
C VAL A 177 4.40 -3.78 11.87
N LYS A 178 4.08 -4.25 13.09
CA LYS A 178 3.65 -3.36 14.18
C LYS A 178 4.68 -2.28 14.51
N LYS A 179 5.97 -2.64 14.55
CA LYS A 179 7.06 -1.67 14.80
C LYS A 179 7.17 -0.66 13.68
N GLU A 180 7.07 -1.11 12.43
CA GLU A 180 7.08 -0.25 11.24
C GLU A 180 5.91 0.73 11.28
N TRP A 181 4.71 0.25 11.57
CA TRP A 181 3.51 1.08 11.68
C TRP A 181 3.62 2.10 12.81
N LEU A 182 4.01 1.67 14.01
CA LEU A 182 4.14 2.59 15.13
C LEU A 182 5.14 3.71 14.81
N SER A 183 6.28 3.37 14.21
CA SER A 183 7.28 4.35 13.76
C SER A 183 6.72 5.29 12.69
N HIS A 184 5.92 4.77 11.74
CA HIS A 184 5.28 5.57 10.69
C HIS A 184 4.28 6.58 11.28
N TYR A 185 3.39 6.12 12.16
CA TYR A 185 2.39 6.99 12.80
C TYR A 185 3.01 8.00 13.76
N GLU A 186 4.05 7.62 14.50
CA GLU A 186 4.82 8.54 15.35
C GLU A 186 5.47 9.65 14.50
N LYS A 187 6.09 9.28 13.38
CA LYS A 187 6.66 10.25 12.44
C LYS A 187 5.58 11.17 11.87
N ALA A 188 4.46 10.63 11.41
CA ALA A 188 3.33 11.42 10.90
C ALA A 188 2.81 12.42 11.95
N TYR A 189 2.67 11.97 13.21
CA TYR A 189 2.30 12.84 14.33
C TYR A 189 3.31 13.96 14.56
N ASN A 190 4.61 13.66 14.57
CA ASN A 190 5.66 14.66 14.77
C ASN A 190 5.70 15.69 13.63
N GLU A 191 5.45 15.26 12.40
CA GLU A 191 5.46 16.08 11.20
C GLU A 191 4.09 16.73 10.87
N ARG A 192 3.04 16.55 11.69
CA ARG A 192 1.66 17.01 11.41
C ARG A 192 1.52 18.50 11.10
N GLY A 193 2.44 19.33 11.63
CA GLY A 193 2.49 20.75 11.33
C GLY A 193 3.05 21.11 9.96
N THR A 194 3.69 20.16 9.27
CA THR A 194 4.34 20.34 7.97
C THR A 194 3.67 19.56 6.84
N VAL A 195 2.51 18.97 7.09
CA VAL A 195 1.73 18.22 6.09
C VAL A 195 1.32 19.15 4.95
N ARG A 196 1.58 18.70 3.73
CA ARG A 196 1.26 19.50 2.52
C ARG A 196 -0.24 19.65 2.34
N ASN A 197 -0.66 20.84 1.88
CA ASN A 197 -2.08 21.14 1.64
C ASN A 197 -2.77 20.15 0.71
N ILE A 198 -2.05 19.58 -0.27
CA ILE A 198 -2.61 18.56 -1.16
C ILE A 198 -3.02 17.29 -0.41
N SER A 199 -2.28 16.86 0.62
CA SER A 199 -2.63 15.69 1.42
C SER A 199 -3.91 15.93 2.21
N ARG A 200 -4.06 17.11 2.79
CA ARG A 200 -5.30 17.52 3.47
C ARG A 200 -6.49 17.62 2.52
N ALA A 201 -6.27 18.15 1.31
CA ALA A 201 -7.31 18.20 0.28
C ALA A 201 -7.75 16.78 -0.14
N GLN A 202 -6.82 15.83 -0.27
CA GLN A 202 -7.13 14.44 -0.59
C GLN A 202 -7.96 13.75 0.51
N GLU A 203 -7.71 14.05 1.78
CA GLU A 203 -8.52 13.58 2.90
C GLU A 203 -9.98 14.07 2.77
N CYS A 204 -10.16 15.35 2.52
CA CYS A 204 -11.48 15.93 2.26
C CYS A 204 -12.18 15.30 1.05
N ILE A 205 -11.44 15.02 -0.04
CA ILE A 205 -11.97 14.38 -1.24
C ILE A 205 -12.45 12.96 -0.92
N ARG A 206 -11.65 12.16 -0.22
CA ARG A 206 -12.04 10.80 0.18
C ARG A 206 -13.27 10.81 1.09
N HIS A 207 -13.32 11.76 2.03
CA HIS A 207 -14.50 11.93 2.88
C HIS A 207 -15.75 12.21 2.06
N TYR A 208 -15.68 13.16 1.12
CA TYR A 208 -16.81 13.52 0.27
C TYR A 208 -17.27 12.39 -0.64
N LEU A 209 -16.33 11.70 -1.30
CA LEU A 209 -16.66 10.66 -2.28
C LEU A 209 -17.09 9.34 -1.63
N ASP A 210 -16.39 8.92 -0.58
CA ASP A 210 -16.48 7.56 -0.06
C ASP A 210 -17.01 7.49 1.38
N GLY A 211 -17.14 8.65 2.04
CA GLY A 211 -17.52 8.71 3.45
C GLY A 211 -16.37 8.25 4.38
N ALA A 212 -15.14 8.31 3.91
CA ALA A 212 -13.97 7.98 4.71
C ALA A 212 -13.86 8.92 5.94
N PRO A 213 -13.41 8.45 7.10
CA PRO A 213 -13.22 9.31 8.26
C PRO A 213 -12.12 10.36 8.00
N MET A 214 -12.25 11.52 8.63
CA MET A 214 -11.24 12.58 8.68
C MET A 214 -10.68 12.62 10.09
N THR A 215 -9.67 11.84 10.36
CA THR A 215 -9.18 11.54 11.72
C THR A 215 -8.06 12.49 12.18
N GLY A 216 -7.16 12.82 11.27
CA GLY A 216 -5.94 13.58 11.59
C GLY A 216 -4.87 12.74 12.31
N GLU A 217 -3.62 13.15 12.16
CA GLU A 217 -2.42 12.38 12.54
C GLU A 217 -2.32 12.13 14.06
N GLU A 218 -2.85 13.04 14.89
CA GLU A 218 -2.83 12.87 16.35
C GLU A 218 -3.79 11.77 16.81
N TRP A 219 -5.00 11.75 16.25
CA TRP A 219 -5.99 10.72 16.58
C TRP A 219 -5.49 9.35 16.09
N GLU A 220 -4.96 9.28 14.87
CA GLU A 220 -4.44 8.04 14.28
C GLU A 220 -3.28 7.47 15.10
N TYR A 221 -2.32 8.30 15.49
CA TYR A 221 -1.20 7.86 16.33
C TYR A 221 -1.67 7.33 17.68
N ASN A 222 -2.55 8.06 18.37
CA ASN A 222 -3.10 7.65 19.66
C ASN A 222 -3.89 6.33 19.54
N MET A 223 -4.67 6.18 18.48
CA MET A 223 -5.44 4.96 18.20
C MET A 223 -4.49 3.79 17.95
N MET A 224 -3.45 3.95 17.15
CA MET A 224 -2.48 2.88 16.85
C MET A 224 -1.69 2.46 18.08
N GLN A 225 -1.31 3.40 18.96
CA GLN A 225 -0.67 3.06 20.25
C GLN A 225 -1.55 2.19 21.14
N GLN A 226 -2.87 2.36 21.08
CA GLN A 226 -3.81 1.58 21.89
C GLN A 226 -4.12 0.21 21.25
N ILE A 227 -4.27 0.17 19.93
CA ILE A 227 -4.78 -1.02 19.22
C ILE A 227 -3.67 -2.01 18.91
N LEU A 228 -2.51 -1.56 18.40
CA LEU A 228 -1.45 -2.47 17.96
C LEU A 228 -1.01 -3.48 19.05
N PRO A 229 -0.90 -3.11 20.34
CA PRO A 229 -0.60 -4.08 21.39
C PRO A 229 -1.68 -5.15 21.61
N MET A 230 -2.93 -4.85 21.23
CA MET A 230 -4.07 -5.77 21.40
C MET A 230 -4.21 -6.75 20.25
N VAL A 231 -3.67 -6.42 19.06
CA VAL A 231 -3.70 -7.28 17.88
C VAL A 231 -2.73 -8.43 18.08
N ASN A 232 -3.21 -9.65 17.95
CA ASN A 232 -2.38 -10.87 17.97
C ASN A 232 -2.47 -11.61 16.64
N VAL A 233 -1.52 -12.51 16.41
CA VAL A 233 -1.38 -13.20 15.13
C VAL A 233 -2.57 -14.12 14.84
N ASP A 234 -3.16 -14.74 15.87
CA ASP A 234 -4.29 -15.65 15.68
C ASP A 234 -5.53 -14.91 15.17
N MET A 235 -5.79 -13.70 15.70
CA MET A 235 -6.88 -12.84 15.20
C MET A 235 -6.68 -12.49 13.73
N LEU A 236 -5.46 -12.08 13.35
CA LEU A 236 -5.16 -11.73 11.96
C LEU A 236 -5.21 -12.95 11.04
N ASN A 237 -4.75 -14.10 11.49
CA ASN A 237 -4.79 -15.33 10.71
C ASN A 237 -6.22 -15.79 10.42
N GLN A 238 -7.14 -15.63 11.36
CA GLN A 238 -8.57 -15.89 11.12
C GLN A 238 -9.13 -15.00 10.00
N VAL A 239 -8.73 -13.73 9.95
CA VAL A 239 -9.15 -12.80 8.89
C VAL A 239 -8.45 -13.15 7.58
N ALA A 240 -7.13 -13.36 7.59
CA ALA A 240 -6.32 -13.68 6.41
C ALA A 240 -6.82 -14.93 5.67
N GLN A 241 -7.21 -15.97 6.41
CA GLN A 241 -7.77 -17.20 5.84
C GLN A 241 -9.09 -16.97 5.09
N GLN A 242 -9.85 -15.92 5.46
CA GLN A 242 -11.11 -15.55 4.80
C GLN A 242 -10.92 -14.64 3.58
N LEU A 243 -9.73 -14.10 3.36
CA LEU A 243 -9.45 -13.25 2.20
C LEU A 243 -9.34 -14.06 0.91
N VAL A 244 -8.66 -15.20 0.96
CA VAL A 244 -8.47 -16.10 -0.18
C VAL A 244 -9.58 -17.16 -0.18
N THR A 245 -10.58 -16.97 -1.02
CA THR A 245 -11.78 -17.83 -1.12
C THR A 245 -11.80 -18.57 -2.44
N ASP A 246 -12.57 -19.65 -2.51
CA ASP A 246 -12.78 -20.39 -3.76
C ASP A 246 -13.78 -19.66 -4.68
N GLU A 247 -14.73 -18.96 -4.09
CA GLU A 247 -15.72 -18.13 -4.77
C GLU A 247 -15.24 -16.68 -4.90
N ASN A 248 -15.85 -15.94 -5.82
CA ASN A 248 -15.58 -14.53 -6.05
C ASN A 248 -14.16 -14.19 -6.52
N LEU A 249 -13.44 -15.18 -7.07
CA LEU A 249 -12.11 -15.01 -7.63
C LEU A 249 -12.18 -14.56 -9.08
N ILE A 250 -11.39 -13.53 -9.38
CA ILE A 250 -11.04 -13.09 -10.73
C ILE A 250 -9.54 -13.29 -10.92
N ILE A 251 -9.15 -13.94 -12.01
CA ILE A 251 -7.77 -14.17 -12.43
C ILE A 251 -7.57 -13.32 -13.69
N ALA A 252 -6.73 -12.30 -13.62
CA ALA A 252 -6.50 -11.42 -14.74
C ALA A 252 -5.03 -11.45 -15.18
N PHE A 253 -4.82 -11.61 -16.48
CA PHE A 253 -3.53 -11.47 -17.14
C PHE A 253 -3.57 -10.26 -18.07
N GLN A 254 -2.69 -9.30 -17.87
CA GLN A 254 -2.42 -8.22 -18.83
C GLN A 254 -0.99 -8.40 -19.34
N ALA A 255 -0.82 -8.62 -20.63
CA ALA A 255 0.47 -9.08 -21.13
C ALA A 255 0.79 -8.54 -22.55
N PRO A 256 2.08 -8.52 -22.93
CA PRO A 256 2.49 -8.36 -24.32
C PRO A 256 1.86 -9.42 -25.22
N ILE A 257 1.76 -9.12 -26.50
CA ILE A 257 1.16 -10.05 -27.48
C ILE A 257 1.90 -11.39 -27.50
N GLU A 258 3.22 -11.35 -27.37
CA GLU A 258 4.12 -12.51 -27.48
C GLU A 258 4.24 -13.34 -26.20
N ALA A 259 3.70 -12.87 -25.08
CA ALA A 259 3.80 -13.54 -23.78
C ALA A 259 3.17 -14.94 -23.84
N VAL A 260 3.84 -15.91 -23.23
CA VAL A 260 3.32 -17.28 -23.13
C VAL A 260 2.53 -17.41 -21.83
N LEU A 261 1.21 -17.43 -21.95
CA LEU A 261 0.29 -17.48 -20.81
C LEU A 261 -0.48 -18.80 -20.82
N PRO A 262 -0.86 -19.30 -19.63
CA PRO A 262 -1.84 -20.37 -19.58
C PRO A 262 -3.18 -19.85 -20.14
N ASN A 263 -3.92 -20.71 -20.83
CA ASN A 263 -5.28 -20.39 -21.24
C ASN A 263 -6.24 -20.48 -20.02
N GLU A 264 -7.52 -20.18 -20.22
CA GLU A 264 -8.52 -20.16 -19.15
C GLU A 264 -8.60 -21.50 -18.40
N ALA A 265 -8.65 -22.63 -19.13
CA ALA A 265 -8.73 -23.96 -18.52
C ALA A 265 -7.45 -24.31 -17.75
N GLU A 266 -6.29 -24.08 -18.38
CA GLU A 266 -4.97 -24.31 -17.75
C GLU A 266 -4.79 -23.45 -16.47
N SER A 267 -5.33 -22.21 -16.47
CA SER A 267 -5.27 -21.33 -15.30
C SER A 267 -6.05 -21.90 -14.12
N VAL A 268 -7.25 -22.45 -14.39
CA VAL A 268 -8.08 -23.11 -13.38
C VAL A 268 -7.46 -24.44 -12.92
N GLU A 269 -6.86 -25.21 -13.83
CA GLU A 269 -6.14 -26.44 -13.49
C GLU A 269 -4.93 -26.17 -12.58
N LEU A 270 -4.15 -25.12 -12.87
CA LEU A 270 -3.03 -24.70 -12.02
C LEU A 270 -3.50 -24.27 -10.62
N LEU A 271 -4.59 -23.50 -10.55
CA LEU A 271 -5.22 -23.15 -9.27
C LEU A 271 -5.59 -24.38 -8.46
N ALA A 272 -6.24 -25.36 -9.09
CA ALA A 272 -6.64 -26.62 -8.45
C ALA A 272 -5.41 -27.48 -8.05
N ALA A 273 -4.37 -27.50 -8.87
CA ALA A 273 -3.13 -28.19 -8.58
C ALA A 273 -2.42 -27.66 -7.33
N VAL A 274 -2.25 -26.33 -7.24
CA VAL A 274 -1.60 -25.69 -6.08
C VAL A 274 -2.37 -25.93 -4.78
N LYS A 275 -3.70 -26.00 -4.83
CA LYS A 275 -4.54 -26.37 -3.68
C LYS A 275 -4.29 -27.79 -3.16
N ASN A 276 -3.67 -28.66 -3.95
CA ASN A 276 -3.34 -30.04 -3.57
C ASN A 276 -1.85 -30.28 -3.36
N GLU A 277 -1.00 -29.26 -3.64
CA GLU A 277 0.44 -29.36 -3.42
C GLU A 277 0.78 -29.32 -1.92
N GLU A 278 1.87 -29.98 -1.56
CA GLU A 278 2.49 -29.82 -0.26
C GLU A 278 3.21 -28.48 -0.21
N ILE A 279 2.80 -27.61 0.71
CA ILE A 279 3.37 -26.27 0.88
C ILE A 279 3.94 -26.20 2.30
N GLU A 280 5.19 -25.81 2.41
CA GLU A 280 5.84 -25.64 3.71
C GLU A 280 5.24 -24.46 4.48
N ALA A 281 4.93 -24.69 5.76
CA ALA A 281 4.49 -23.65 6.68
C ALA A 281 5.59 -22.58 6.86
N PRO A 282 5.22 -21.31 7.11
CA PRO A 282 6.20 -20.27 7.45
C PRO A 282 6.91 -20.66 8.76
N VAL A 283 8.20 -20.38 8.83
CA VAL A 283 9.02 -20.66 10.01
C VAL A 283 9.08 -19.42 10.88
N GLU A 284 8.87 -19.60 12.19
CA GLU A 284 9.06 -18.51 13.15
C GLU A 284 10.52 -18.10 13.19
N GLU A 285 10.81 -16.85 12.86
CA GLU A 285 12.17 -16.32 12.91
C GLU A 285 12.44 -15.68 14.26
N ALA A 286 13.60 -15.95 14.83
CA ALA A 286 14.05 -15.27 16.03
C ALA A 286 14.31 -13.79 15.72
N ILE A 287 13.60 -12.90 16.41
CA ILE A 287 13.83 -11.45 16.30
C ILE A 287 15.22 -11.17 16.88
N ARG A 288 16.16 -10.77 16.03
CA ARG A 288 17.49 -10.37 16.48
C ARG A 288 17.40 -9.02 17.17
N GLU A 289 17.80 -8.96 18.43
CA GLU A 289 17.82 -7.71 19.20
C GLU A 289 18.92 -6.75 18.72
N ASN A 290 20.02 -7.30 18.19
CA ASN A 290 21.17 -6.52 17.75
C ASN A 290 21.43 -6.71 16.26
N LEU A 291 21.69 -5.60 15.58
CA LEU A 291 22.07 -5.58 14.16
C LEU A 291 23.38 -6.32 13.88
N VAL A 292 24.29 -6.34 14.86
CA VAL A 292 25.60 -6.99 14.78
C VAL A 292 25.82 -7.89 16.00
N GLU A 293 26.41 -9.08 15.80
CA GLU A 293 26.69 -10.04 16.88
C GLU A 293 27.74 -9.53 17.86
N VAL A 294 28.72 -8.78 17.36
CA VAL A 294 29.79 -8.19 18.17
C VAL A 294 29.76 -6.67 18.03
N THR A 295 29.57 -5.98 19.15
CA THR A 295 29.63 -4.52 19.15
C THR A 295 30.98 -4.02 18.66
N PRO A 296 31.04 -3.24 17.56
CA PRO A 296 32.29 -2.74 17.03
C PRO A 296 33.00 -1.84 18.05
N LYS A 297 34.34 -1.94 18.10
CA LYS A 297 35.14 -0.99 18.91
C LYS A 297 35.00 0.42 18.35
N ALA A 298 34.58 1.36 19.18
CA ALA A 298 34.46 2.76 18.80
C ALA A 298 35.79 3.31 18.23
N GLY A 299 35.72 3.93 17.06
CA GLY A 299 36.84 4.63 16.47
C GLY A 299 37.16 5.94 17.22
N LYS A 300 38.36 6.45 17.07
CA LYS A 300 38.76 7.77 17.60
C LYS A 300 38.78 8.80 16.49
N ILE A 301 38.35 10.02 16.77
CA ILE A 301 38.50 11.16 15.86
C ILE A 301 39.95 11.58 15.89
N LYS A 302 40.64 11.55 14.75
CA LYS A 302 42.05 12.00 14.61
C LYS A 302 42.16 13.46 14.20
N LYS A 303 41.21 13.92 13.38
CA LYS A 303 41.24 15.29 12.84
C LYS A 303 39.82 15.79 12.72
N VAL A 304 39.62 17.07 13.03
CA VAL A 304 38.38 17.82 12.81
C VAL A 304 38.69 19.00 11.92
N THR A 305 37.92 19.23 10.88
CA THR A 305 38.00 20.38 9.99
C THR A 305 36.61 20.96 9.78
N THR A 306 36.46 22.27 9.98
CA THR A 306 35.19 22.97 9.76
C THR A 306 35.25 23.74 8.45
N ASN A 307 34.20 23.68 7.67
CA ASN A 307 33.98 24.52 6.50
C ASN A 307 32.80 25.47 6.81
N GLU A 308 33.15 26.75 7.10
CA GLU A 308 32.15 27.76 7.47
C GLU A 308 31.21 28.11 6.31
N GLU A 309 31.73 28.14 5.08
CA GLU A 309 30.93 28.45 3.88
C GLU A 309 29.83 27.44 3.62
N LEU A 310 30.10 26.17 3.85
CA LEU A 310 29.13 25.09 3.69
C LEU A 310 28.37 24.73 4.98
N GLY A 311 28.80 25.28 6.12
CA GLY A 311 28.25 24.92 7.44
C GLY A 311 28.47 23.45 7.80
N THR A 312 29.62 22.87 7.40
CA THR A 312 29.90 21.45 7.61
C THR A 312 31.12 21.24 8.53
N THR A 313 31.07 20.15 9.29
CA THR A 313 32.21 19.66 10.08
C THR A 313 32.63 18.29 9.53
N GLU A 314 33.91 18.17 9.19
CA GLU A 314 34.52 16.92 8.72
C GLU A 314 35.38 16.30 9.82
N TRP A 315 35.14 15.02 10.11
CA TRP A 315 35.97 14.20 10.99
C TRP A 315 36.75 13.17 10.18
N THR A 316 38.03 13.03 10.47
CA THR A 316 38.82 11.89 10.02
C THR A 316 38.95 10.91 11.19
N LEU A 317 38.45 9.71 11.03
CA LEU A 317 38.48 8.67 12.07
C LEU A 317 39.81 7.90 12.05
N SER A 318 40.10 7.17 13.15
CA SER A 318 41.32 6.38 13.33
C SER A 318 41.47 5.24 12.30
N ASN A 319 40.42 4.77 11.72
CA ASN A 319 40.39 3.77 10.65
C ASN A 319 40.43 4.35 9.23
N GLY A 320 40.58 5.69 9.10
CA GLY A 320 40.63 6.37 7.80
C GLY A 320 39.28 6.80 7.24
N VAL A 321 38.17 6.45 7.87
CA VAL A 321 36.84 6.89 7.44
C VAL A 321 36.70 8.39 7.61
N ARG A 322 36.15 9.06 6.60
CA ARG A 322 35.75 10.47 6.65
C ARG A 322 34.28 10.57 6.94
N VAL A 323 33.91 11.38 7.91
CA VAL A 323 32.51 11.65 8.28
C VAL A 323 32.29 13.16 8.08
N VAL A 324 31.30 13.51 7.25
CA VAL A 324 30.89 14.89 7.03
C VAL A 324 29.54 15.11 7.69
N ILE A 325 29.46 16.07 8.58
CA ILE A 325 28.25 16.39 9.34
C ILE A 325 27.79 17.78 8.93
N LYS A 326 26.52 17.92 8.60
CA LYS A 326 25.86 19.20 8.34
C LYS A 326 24.61 19.30 9.22
N PRO A 327 24.65 20.04 10.34
CA PRO A 327 23.44 20.37 11.11
C PRO A 327 22.51 21.25 10.26
N THR A 328 21.22 20.93 10.28
CA THR A 328 20.17 21.71 9.59
C THR A 328 18.93 21.78 10.46
N GLU A 329 18.12 22.81 10.24
CA GLU A 329 16.83 23.01 10.93
C GLU A 329 15.63 22.85 9.98
N PHE A 330 15.83 22.20 8.82
CA PHE A 330 14.77 22.02 7.82
C PHE A 330 13.65 21.10 8.29
N LYS A 331 13.99 20.11 9.12
CA LYS A 331 13.05 19.21 9.77
C LYS A 331 13.53 18.90 11.18
N GLN A 332 12.57 18.77 12.09
CA GLN A 332 12.84 18.28 13.44
C GLN A 332 12.88 16.74 13.41
N ASP A 333 13.73 16.16 14.25
CA ASP A 333 13.84 14.72 14.48
C ASP A 333 14.19 13.87 13.22
N GLU A 334 14.83 14.48 12.20
CA GLU A 334 15.29 13.76 11.02
C GLU A 334 16.84 13.73 10.98
N ILE A 335 17.40 12.53 10.87
CA ILE A 335 18.80 12.30 10.58
C ILE A 335 18.91 11.56 9.25
N LEU A 336 19.44 12.24 8.24
CA LEU A 336 19.76 11.61 6.96
C LEU A 336 21.20 11.09 7.02
N PHE A 337 21.35 9.79 6.84
CA PHE A 337 22.64 9.12 6.81
C PHE A 337 22.88 8.49 5.45
N SER A 338 24.02 8.77 4.85
CA SER A 338 24.49 8.08 3.65
C SER A 338 25.96 7.70 3.81
N ALA A 339 26.32 6.53 3.34
CA ALA A 339 27.70 6.07 3.31
C ALA A 339 28.02 5.47 1.95
N PHE A 340 29.22 5.74 1.45
CA PHE A 340 29.72 5.11 0.23
C PHE A 340 31.17 4.69 0.38
N SER A 341 31.54 3.63 -0.27
CA SER A 341 32.89 3.14 -0.41
C SER A 341 33.22 3.00 -1.89
N LYS A 342 34.46 3.31 -2.26
CA LYS A 342 34.94 3.03 -3.61
C LYS A 342 35.12 1.52 -3.76
N GLY A 343 34.62 0.97 -4.86
CA GLY A 343 34.67 -0.46 -5.10
C GLY A 343 33.42 -0.98 -5.80
N GLY A 344 33.02 -2.20 -5.50
CA GLY A 344 31.89 -2.88 -6.14
C GLY A 344 32.20 -3.36 -7.53
N GLN A 345 31.22 -3.36 -8.43
CA GLN A 345 31.34 -3.91 -9.79
C GLN A 345 32.49 -3.32 -10.63
N SER A 346 33.00 -2.13 -10.29
CA SER A 346 34.13 -1.54 -10.97
C SER A 346 35.49 -2.19 -10.63
N LEU A 347 35.52 -3.08 -9.65
CA LEU A 347 36.73 -3.82 -9.21
C LEU A 347 36.68 -5.31 -9.53
N VAL A 348 35.61 -5.77 -10.19
CA VAL A 348 35.41 -7.19 -10.58
C VAL A 348 35.60 -7.35 -12.08
#